data_71d1caa154ac68b030cf73c660597a21
#
_entry.id   71d1caa154ac68b030cf73c660597a21
#
_cell.length_a   1.000
_cell.length_b   1.000
_cell.length_c   1.000
_cell.angle_alpha   90.00
_cell.angle_beta   90.00
_cell.angle_gamma   90.00
#
_symmetry.space_group_name_H-M   'P 1'
#
loop_
_entity.id
_entity.type
_entity.pdbx_description
1 polymer ?
#
loop_
_entity_poly.entity_id
_entity_poly.type
_entity_poly.pdbx_seq_one_letter_code
_entity_poly.pdbx_strand_id
1 'polypeptide(L)'
;MHSELKRIVPGAENAVLFVHGIVSTPRFFDDYAAIVPADWSMHSLLLPGHGGTVQDFGRHPAKQSDAHDRGSLDELRSSHERVYIVAHSLGTLLAIREAVRGDAKIAGMLLLCVPLRIWAKPSALIHNALKGVGLAENNAALHTYYGTEQDWRIWRYIRWIPRYLELFAESAAARREVSCLRVPTIAYMAKKDELVSLCGVKEMAGNPAIEVRYLPESHHHEFAPADKEAIMAALREMCQFE
;
A
#
# COMPACT_ATOMS: atom_id res chain seq x y z
N MET A 1 2.77 -14.31 13.79
CA MET A 1 2.89 -12.85 14.00
C MET A 1 3.65 -12.31 12.80
N HIS A 2 3.12 -11.30 12.15
CA HIS A 2 3.79 -10.66 11.00
C HIS A 2 4.86 -9.70 11.53
N SER A 3 5.95 -9.57 10.79
CA SER A 3 7.09 -8.70 11.13
C SER A 3 7.51 -7.90 9.90
N GLU A 4 8.16 -6.78 10.13
CA GLU A 4 8.84 -6.03 9.08
C GLU A 4 9.94 -6.87 8.44
N LEU A 5 10.17 -6.62 7.16
CA LEU A 5 11.31 -7.16 6.43
C LEU A 5 12.25 -5.99 6.11
N LYS A 6 13.42 -6.01 6.75
CA LYS A 6 14.42 -4.95 6.59
C LYS A 6 15.77 -5.54 6.18
N ARG A 7 16.33 -5.04 5.09
CA ARG A 7 17.68 -5.32 4.63
C ARG A 7 18.39 -4.00 4.37
N ILE A 8 19.35 -3.67 5.22
CA ILE A 8 20.19 -2.47 5.04
C ILE A 8 21.56 -2.93 4.55
N VAL A 9 21.93 -2.46 3.39
CA VAL A 9 23.24 -2.74 2.75
C VAL A 9 24.15 -1.52 2.97
N PRO A 10 25.24 -1.67 3.71
CA PRO A 10 26.16 -0.56 3.94
C PRO A 10 26.74 -0.02 2.63
N GLY A 11 26.65 1.30 2.43
CA GLY A 11 27.15 1.95 1.21
C GLY A 11 26.27 1.82 -0.02
N ALA A 12 25.08 1.21 0.08
CA ALA A 12 24.12 1.20 -1.02
C ALA A 12 23.67 2.63 -1.35
N GLU A 13 23.68 2.99 -2.63
CA GLU A 13 23.16 4.29 -3.09
C GLU A 13 21.61 4.30 -3.12
N ASN A 14 21.01 3.13 -3.37
CA ASN A 14 19.59 2.98 -3.63
C ASN A 14 18.89 2.20 -2.51
N ALA A 15 17.65 2.59 -2.21
CA ALA A 15 16.77 1.86 -1.31
C ALA A 15 15.35 1.78 -1.85
N VAL A 16 14.61 0.72 -1.47
CA VAL A 16 13.17 0.57 -1.73
C VAL A 16 12.41 0.50 -0.43
N LEU A 17 11.39 1.34 -0.28
CA LEU A 17 10.43 1.31 0.81
C LEU A 17 9.11 0.71 0.32
N PHE A 18 8.64 -0.35 0.96
CA PHE A 18 7.34 -0.95 0.70
C PHE A 18 6.35 -0.57 1.80
N VAL A 19 5.19 -0.03 1.41
CA VAL A 19 4.14 0.43 2.34
C VAL A 19 2.81 -0.23 2.01
N HIS A 20 2.38 -1.15 2.86
CA HIS A 20 1.18 -1.94 2.63
C HIS A 20 -0.13 -1.18 2.90
N GLY A 21 -1.26 -1.74 2.49
CA GLY A 21 -2.60 -1.20 2.69
C GLY A 21 -3.19 -1.43 4.08
N ILE A 22 -4.40 -0.90 4.29
CA ILE A 22 -5.18 -1.14 5.51
C ILE A 22 -5.47 -2.65 5.65
N VAL A 23 -5.37 -3.17 6.87
CA VAL A 23 -5.62 -4.59 7.21
C VAL A 23 -4.69 -5.57 6.43
N SER A 24 -3.59 -5.09 5.85
CA SER A 24 -2.61 -5.88 5.11
C SER A 24 -1.32 -6.06 5.92
N THR A 25 -0.28 -6.65 5.33
CA THR A 25 1.03 -6.88 5.95
C THR A 25 2.17 -6.68 4.95
N PRO A 26 3.44 -6.63 5.42
CA PRO A 26 4.62 -6.64 4.56
C PRO A 26 4.65 -7.78 3.53
N ARG A 27 4.08 -8.93 3.85
CA ARG A 27 4.02 -10.10 2.96
C ARG A 27 3.30 -9.86 1.64
N PHE A 28 2.47 -8.83 1.57
CA PHE A 28 1.86 -8.40 0.31
C PHE A 28 2.92 -8.12 -0.78
N PHE A 29 4.12 -7.75 -0.35
CA PHE A 29 5.22 -7.39 -1.25
C PHE A 29 6.28 -8.47 -1.39
N ASP A 30 6.10 -9.70 -0.88
CA ASP A 30 7.13 -10.74 -0.90
C ASP A 30 7.69 -10.99 -2.32
N ASP A 31 6.81 -11.10 -3.33
CA ASP A 31 7.22 -11.32 -4.72
C ASP A 31 7.98 -10.12 -5.32
N TYR A 32 7.58 -8.90 -4.95
CA TYR A 32 8.24 -7.66 -5.40
C TYR A 32 9.56 -7.41 -4.67
N ALA A 33 9.63 -7.74 -3.40
CA ALA A 33 10.84 -7.66 -2.60
C ALA A 33 11.90 -8.67 -3.09
N ALA A 34 11.48 -9.82 -3.60
CA ALA A 34 12.36 -10.86 -4.13
C ALA A 34 13.15 -10.43 -5.38
N ILE A 35 12.63 -9.48 -6.15
CA ILE A 35 13.32 -8.98 -7.36
C ILE A 35 14.19 -7.74 -7.07
N VAL A 36 14.20 -7.20 -5.85
CA VAL A 36 15.09 -6.08 -5.49
C VAL A 36 16.53 -6.58 -5.41
N PRO A 37 17.47 -5.94 -6.12
CA PRO A 37 18.88 -6.36 -6.16
C PRO A 37 19.48 -6.53 -4.76
N ALA A 38 20.41 -7.47 -4.62
CA ALA A 38 21.01 -7.81 -3.32
C ALA A 38 21.86 -6.67 -2.74
N ASP A 39 22.40 -5.81 -3.59
CA ASP A 39 23.21 -4.63 -3.27
C ASP A 39 22.36 -3.39 -2.94
N TRP A 40 21.03 -3.47 -3.01
CA TRP A 40 20.10 -2.42 -2.59
C TRP A 40 19.60 -2.65 -1.17
N SER A 41 19.39 -1.57 -0.45
CA SER A 41 18.63 -1.61 0.80
C SER A 41 17.13 -1.73 0.52
N MET A 42 16.41 -2.40 1.40
CA MET A 42 14.95 -2.41 1.35
C MET A 42 14.34 -2.47 2.74
N HIS A 43 13.16 -1.87 2.87
CA HIS A 43 12.37 -1.92 4.07
C HIS A 43 10.90 -2.13 3.71
N SER A 44 10.31 -3.25 4.10
CA SER A 44 8.88 -3.50 3.99
C SER A 44 8.26 -3.30 5.36
N LEU A 45 7.50 -2.22 5.51
CA LEU A 45 6.96 -1.76 6.78
C LEU A 45 5.80 -2.62 7.26
N LEU A 46 5.72 -2.81 8.58
CA LEU A 46 4.50 -3.24 9.24
C LEU A 46 3.86 -2.03 9.92
N LEU A 47 2.80 -1.51 9.33
CA LEU A 47 2.10 -0.34 9.88
C LEU A 47 1.54 -0.64 11.27
N PRO A 48 1.61 0.31 12.23
CA PRO A 48 1.11 0.14 13.59
C PRO A 48 -0.32 -0.40 13.66
N GLY A 49 -0.51 -1.41 14.52
CA GLY A 49 -1.80 -2.11 14.68
C GLY A 49 -2.08 -3.21 13.67
N HIS A 50 -1.26 -3.35 12.62
CA HIS A 50 -1.39 -4.42 11.64
C HIS A 50 -0.62 -5.68 12.07
N GLY A 51 -0.92 -6.81 11.45
CA GLY A 51 -0.21 -8.08 11.71
C GLY A 51 -0.59 -8.79 13.01
N GLY A 52 -1.56 -8.27 13.76
CA GLY A 52 -2.04 -8.81 15.02
C GLY A 52 -3.54 -9.13 15.00
N THR A 53 -4.20 -8.93 16.14
CA THR A 53 -5.62 -9.20 16.33
C THR A 53 -6.51 -8.06 15.86
N VAL A 54 -7.82 -8.32 15.72
CA VAL A 54 -8.87 -7.30 15.49
C VAL A 54 -8.76 -6.13 16.48
N GLN A 55 -8.38 -6.42 17.72
CA GLN A 55 -8.29 -5.41 18.78
C GLN A 55 -7.04 -4.53 18.61
N ASP A 56 -5.93 -5.10 18.16
CA ASP A 56 -4.69 -4.37 17.97
C ASP A 56 -4.87 -3.31 16.87
N PHE A 57 -5.51 -3.69 15.77
CA PHE A 57 -5.82 -2.73 14.71
C PHE A 57 -6.69 -1.57 15.19
N GLY A 58 -7.71 -1.84 16.02
CA GLY A 58 -8.61 -0.80 16.54
C GLY A 58 -7.99 0.13 17.60
N ARG A 59 -6.81 -0.19 18.15
CA ARG A 59 -6.15 0.60 19.22
C ARG A 59 -5.15 1.63 18.69
N HIS A 60 -4.65 1.45 17.47
CA HIS A 60 -3.60 2.30 16.91
C HIS A 60 -4.17 3.33 15.93
N PRO A 61 -4.17 4.63 16.24
CA PRO A 61 -4.66 5.68 15.34
C PRO A 61 -3.76 5.88 14.13
N ALA A 62 -4.31 6.38 13.01
CA ALA A 62 -3.60 6.60 11.75
C ALA A 62 -2.36 7.50 11.89
N LYS A 63 -2.39 8.46 12.81
CA LYS A 63 -1.22 9.31 13.11
C LYS A 63 0.04 8.52 13.48
N GLN A 64 -0.11 7.34 14.09
CA GLN A 64 1.03 6.47 14.39
C GLN A 64 1.58 5.82 13.13
N SER A 65 0.71 5.44 12.18
CA SER A 65 1.14 4.92 10.88
C SER A 65 1.89 5.98 10.07
N ASP A 66 1.39 7.22 10.05
CA ASP A 66 2.04 8.36 9.40
C ASP A 66 3.42 8.66 10.02
N ALA A 67 3.52 8.65 11.35
CA ALA A 67 4.80 8.87 12.04
C ALA A 67 5.80 7.72 11.82
N HIS A 68 5.33 6.48 11.77
CA HIS A 68 6.17 5.30 11.55
C HIS A 68 6.69 5.25 10.11
N ASP A 69 5.81 5.47 9.13
CA ASP A 69 6.16 5.55 7.71
C ASP A 69 7.23 6.65 7.48
N ARG A 70 6.99 7.84 8.02
CA ARG A 70 7.93 8.96 7.93
C ARG A 70 9.28 8.64 8.57
N GLY A 71 9.29 8.09 9.78
CA GLY A 71 10.52 7.73 10.48
C GLY A 71 11.37 6.73 9.69
N SER A 72 10.72 5.74 9.09
CA SER A 72 11.39 4.75 8.24
C SER A 72 11.91 5.34 6.93
N LEU A 73 11.13 6.24 6.31
CA LEU A 73 11.55 6.96 5.12
C LEU A 73 12.74 7.90 5.41
N ASP A 74 12.71 8.63 6.54
CA ASP A 74 13.79 9.52 6.98
C ASP A 74 15.07 8.73 7.26
N GLU A 75 14.99 7.54 7.85
CA GLU A 75 16.12 6.65 8.04
C GLU A 75 16.77 6.28 6.69
N LEU A 76 15.97 5.84 5.71
CA LEU A 76 16.49 5.51 4.39
C LEU A 76 17.09 6.73 3.66
N ARG A 77 16.42 7.88 3.73
CA ARG A 77 16.92 9.15 3.15
C ARG A 77 18.25 9.61 3.76
N SER A 78 18.46 9.35 5.03
CA SER A 78 19.72 9.76 5.71
C SER A 78 20.93 8.99 5.21
N SER A 79 20.73 7.76 4.74
CA SER A 79 21.79 6.81 4.39
C SER A 79 21.88 6.45 2.91
N HIS A 80 20.91 6.89 2.09
CA HIS A 80 20.87 6.58 0.65
C HIS A 80 20.72 7.85 -0.19
N GLU A 81 21.17 7.80 -1.44
CA GLU A 81 21.03 8.89 -2.38
C GLU A 81 19.66 8.91 -3.05
N ARG A 82 19.12 7.72 -3.35
CA ARG A 82 17.83 7.54 -4.02
C ARG A 82 16.97 6.55 -3.24
N VAL A 83 15.75 6.94 -2.95
CA VAL A 83 14.73 6.09 -2.33
C VAL A 83 13.56 5.94 -3.27
N TYR A 84 13.17 4.70 -3.55
CA TYR A 84 11.97 4.37 -4.33
C TYR A 84 10.89 3.90 -3.37
N ILE A 85 9.63 4.27 -3.65
CA ILE A 85 8.50 3.85 -2.81
C ILE A 85 7.58 2.97 -3.62
N VAL A 86 7.29 1.78 -3.11
CA VAL A 86 6.27 0.87 -3.63
C VAL A 86 5.15 0.77 -2.61
N ALA A 87 3.96 1.20 -2.96
CA ALA A 87 2.88 1.31 -2.00
C ALA A 87 1.57 0.71 -2.52
N HIS A 88 0.74 0.17 -1.62
CA HIS A 88 -0.56 -0.38 -1.93
C HIS A 88 -1.66 0.29 -1.09
N SER A 89 -2.80 0.61 -1.72
CA SER A 89 -4.02 1.09 -1.05
C SER A 89 -3.73 2.23 -0.06
N LEU A 90 -4.01 2.11 1.24
CA LEU A 90 -3.70 3.13 2.26
C LEU A 90 -2.24 3.60 2.17
N GLY A 91 -1.30 2.70 1.96
CA GLY A 91 0.13 3.05 1.82
C GLY A 91 0.39 4.05 0.71
N THR A 92 -0.41 4.03 -0.38
CA THR A 92 -0.27 5.01 -1.46
C THR A 92 -0.62 6.43 -1.04
N LEU A 93 -1.59 6.59 -0.13
CA LEU A 93 -1.98 7.90 0.39
C LEU A 93 -0.86 8.50 1.27
N LEU A 94 -0.22 7.64 2.09
CA LEU A 94 0.94 8.02 2.89
C LEU A 94 2.12 8.42 1.99
N ALA A 95 2.42 7.61 0.97
CA ALA A 95 3.48 7.88 -0.02
C ALA A 95 3.26 9.20 -0.77
N ILE A 96 2.03 9.46 -1.25
CA ILE A 96 1.68 10.73 -1.93
C ILE A 96 1.94 11.92 -1.00
N ARG A 97 1.49 11.84 0.25
CA ARG A 97 1.69 12.90 1.23
C ARG A 97 3.17 13.20 1.49
N GLU A 98 3.99 12.17 1.68
CA GLU A 98 5.42 12.35 1.91
C GLU A 98 6.11 12.94 0.68
N ALA A 99 5.76 12.50 -0.52
CA ALA A 99 6.33 13.01 -1.76
C ALA A 99 5.93 14.48 -2.04
N VAL A 100 4.69 14.88 -1.71
CA VAL A 100 4.22 16.27 -1.88
C VAL A 100 4.88 17.23 -0.89
N ARG A 101 5.28 16.77 0.28
CA ARG A 101 6.08 17.57 1.24
C ARG A 101 7.43 17.98 0.68
N GLY A 102 7.87 17.36 -0.38
CA GLY A 102 9.05 17.72 -1.15
C GLY A 102 10.33 17.12 -0.56
N ASP A 103 10.80 16.05 -1.19
CA ASP A 103 12.12 15.51 -0.92
C ASP A 103 12.78 15.09 -2.23
N ALA A 104 13.94 15.68 -2.51
CA ALA A 104 14.72 15.40 -3.72
C ALA A 104 15.24 13.94 -3.79
N LYS A 105 15.25 13.21 -2.67
CA LYS A 105 15.75 11.83 -2.60
C LYS A 105 14.70 10.77 -2.95
N ILE A 106 13.42 11.11 -3.02
CA ILE A 106 12.41 10.19 -3.56
C ILE A 106 12.54 10.20 -5.08
N ALA A 107 13.18 9.15 -5.61
CA ALA A 107 13.53 9.06 -7.03
C ALA A 107 12.37 8.57 -7.91
N GLY A 108 11.44 7.79 -7.34
CA GLY A 108 10.27 7.29 -8.06
C GLY A 108 9.28 6.58 -7.13
N MET A 109 8.03 6.47 -7.60
CA MET A 109 6.97 5.77 -6.86
C MET A 109 6.19 4.80 -7.76
N LEU A 110 5.91 3.62 -7.24
CA LEU A 110 4.99 2.63 -7.82
C LEU A 110 3.80 2.48 -6.89
N LEU A 111 2.64 2.96 -7.31
CA LEU A 111 1.43 3.02 -6.50
C LEU A 111 0.39 2.03 -7.01
N LEU A 112 -0.09 1.14 -6.15
CA LEU A 112 -1.04 0.09 -6.50
C LEU A 112 -2.40 0.36 -5.85
N CYS A 113 -3.46 0.42 -6.67
CA CYS A 113 -4.85 0.62 -6.24
C CYS A 113 -5.04 1.87 -5.36
N VAL A 114 -4.69 3.04 -5.89
CA VAL A 114 -4.71 4.33 -5.17
C VAL A 114 -6.15 4.72 -4.77
N PRO A 115 -6.50 4.76 -3.47
CA PRO A 115 -7.88 4.94 -3.03
C PRO A 115 -8.27 6.43 -2.91
N LEU A 116 -8.12 7.20 -4.00
CA LEU A 116 -8.58 8.60 -4.03
C LEU A 116 -10.11 8.70 -3.97
N ARG A 117 -10.83 7.66 -4.42
CA ARG A 117 -12.26 7.50 -4.26
C ARG A 117 -12.58 6.09 -3.83
N ILE A 118 -13.05 5.95 -2.61
CA ILE A 118 -13.39 4.65 -2.02
C ILE A 118 -14.85 4.33 -2.34
N TRP A 119 -15.08 3.16 -2.90
CA TRP A 119 -16.40 2.63 -3.22
C TRP A 119 -16.45 1.16 -2.86
N ALA A 120 -16.86 0.86 -1.63
CA ALA A 120 -17.07 -0.52 -1.24
C ALA A 120 -18.35 -1.08 -1.89
N LYS A 121 -18.22 -2.03 -2.79
CA LYS A 121 -19.38 -2.74 -3.36
C LYS A 121 -20.10 -3.51 -2.23
N PRO A 122 -21.44 -3.49 -2.16
CA PRO A 122 -22.17 -4.24 -1.12
C PRO A 122 -21.80 -5.72 -1.06
N SER A 123 -21.52 -6.35 -2.21
CA SER A 123 -21.03 -7.73 -2.30
C SER A 123 -19.70 -7.95 -1.57
N ALA A 124 -18.76 -7.00 -1.63
CA ALA A 124 -17.49 -7.08 -0.93
C ALA A 124 -17.69 -6.99 0.59
N LEU A 125 -18.58 -6.11 1.06
CA LEU A 125 -18.93 -6.00 2.47
C LEU A 125 -19.58 -7.26 3.00
N ILE A 126 -20.53 -7.85 2.26
CA ILE A 126 -21.20 -9.11 2.60
C ILE A 126 -20.17 -10.26 2.64
N HIS A 127 -19.32 -10.36 1.62
CA HIS A 127 -18.30 -11.41 1.54
C HIS A 127 -17.32 -11.34 2.70
N ASN A 128 -16.85 -10.14 3.06
CA ASN A 128 -15.98 -9.94 4.22
C ASN A 128 -16.69 -10.24 5.56
N ALA A 129 -17.97 -9.90 5.68
CA ALA A 129 -18.77 -10.24 6.85
C ALA A 129 -18.95 -11.77 6.98
N LEU A 130 -19.24 -12.48 5.89
CA LEU A 130 -19.37 -13.94 5.85
C LEU A 130 -18.06 -14.64 6.19
N LYS A 131 -16.92 -14.11 5.74
CA LYS A 131 -15.59 -14.60 6.16
C LYS A 131 -15.35 -14.40 7.65
N GLY A 132 -15.73 -13.24 8.19
CA GLY A 132 -15.58 -12.94 9.62
C GLY A 132 -16.36 -13.88 10.54
N VAL A 133 -17.47 -14.45 10.05
CA VAL A 133 -18.27 -15.44 10.79
C VAL A 133 -17.97 -16.90 10.39
N GLY A 134 -16.95 -17.12 9.55
CA GLY A 134 -16.51 -18.47 9.16
C GLY A 134 -17.43 -19.20 8.17
N LEU A 135 -18.34 -18.47 7.51
CA LEU A 135 -19.32 -19.03 6.55
C LEU A 135 -18.83 -18.96 5.08
N ALA A 136 -17.76 -18.23 4.79
CA ALA A 136 -17.12 -18.24 3.48
C ALA A 136 -15.83 -19.05 3.51
N GLU A 137 -15.53 -19.75 2.40
CA GLU A 137 -14.33 -20.55 2.28
C GLU A 137 -13.07 -19.76 2.64
N ASN A 138 -12.31 -20.31 3.58
CA ASN A 138 -10.99 -19.83 3.97
C ASN A 138 -10.01 -20.11 2.84
N ASN A 139 -9.88 -19.15 1.92
CA ASN A 139 -8.84 -19.23 0.91
C ASN A 139 -7.50 -18.94 1.61
N ALA A 140 -6.63 -19.95 1.73
CA ALA A 140 -5.34 -19.83 2.42
C ALA A 140 -4.48 -18.68 1.88
N ALA A 141 -4.62 -18.33 0.58
CA ALA A 141 -3.99 -17.16 -0.04
C ALA A 141 -4.45 -15.84 0.61
N LEU A 142 -5.73 -15.71 0.98
CA LEU A 142 -6.26 -14.50 1.61
C LEU A 142 -5.72 -14.29 3.03
N HIS A 143 -5.44 -15.37 3.78
CA HIS A 143 -4.81 -15.26 5.10
C HIS A 143 -3.37 -14.72 5.03
N THR A 144 -2.70 -14.89 3.89
CA THR A 144 -1.35 -14.35 3.70
C THR A 144 -1.37 -12.83 3.50
N TYR A 145 -2.42 -12.29 2.87
CA TYR A 145 -2.55 -10.86 2.57
C TYR A 145 -3.26 -10.07 3.66
N TYR A 146 -4.26 -10.68 4.34
CA TYR A 146 -4.93 -10.05 5.47
C TYR A 146 -4.11 -10.24 6.74
N GLY A 147 -3.48 -9.18 7.19
CA GLY A 147 -2.59 -9.17 8.33
C GLY A 147 -3.26 -9.09 9.69
N THR A 148 -4.58 -9.31 9.75
CA THR A 148 -5.32 -9.26 11.01
C THR A 148 -6.09 -10.57 11.19
N GLU A 149 -5.86 -11.25 12.30
CA GLU A 149 -6.64 -12.43 12.67
C GLU A 149 -8.11 -12.05 12.79
N GLN A 150 -8.98 -12.72 12.03
CA GLN A 150 -10.40 -12.47 12.07
C GLN A 150 -11.02 -13.08 13.35
N ASP A 151 -12.00 -12.37 13.93
CA ASP A 151 -12.73 -12.81 15.13
C ASP A 151 -14.23 -12.86 14.82
N TRP A 152 -14.91 -13.93 15.18
CA TRP A 152 -16.36 -14.08 15.03
C TRP A 152 -17.17 -13.07 15.88
N ARG A 153 -16.53 -12.43 16.85
CA ARG A 153 -17.11 -11.44 17.75
C ARG A 153 -17.25 -10.09 17.04
N ILE A 154 -18.29 -9.93 16.25
CA ILE A 154 -18.54 -8.76 15.40
C ILE A 154 -18.47 -7.42 16.14
N TRP A 155 -18.83 -7.35 17.42
CA TRP A 155 -18.75 -6.12 18.23
C TRP A 155 -17.31 -5.60 18.42
N ARG A 156 -16.29 -6.44 18.24
CA ARG A 156 -14.88 -6.01 18.29
C ARG A 156 -14.50 -5.12 17.14
N TYR A 157 -15.20 -5.25 16.00
CA TYR A 157 -14.96 -4.43 14.80
C TYR A 157 -15.51 -3.01 14.92
N ILE A 158 -16.33 -2.69 15.95
CA ILE A 158 -16.80 -1.31 16.22
C ILE A 158 -15.60 -0.35 16.36
N ARG A 159 -14.50 -0.82 16.94
CA ARG A 159 -13.27 -0.04 17.10
C ARG A 159 -12.53 0.22 15.77
N TRP A 160 -12.92 -0.44 14.68
CA TRP A 160 -12.38 -0.20 13.34
C TRP A 160 -13.02 1.03 12.68
N ILE A 161 -14.21 1.44 13.12
CA ILE A 161 -14.93 2.58 12.55
C ILE A 161 -14.04 3.85 12.52
N PRO A 162 -13.36 4.26 13.60
CA PRO A 162 -12.46 5.41 13.55
C PRO A 162 -11.34 5.23 12.51
N ARG A 163 -10.80 4.02 12.36
CA ARG A 163 -9.74 3.72 11.40
C ARG A 163 -10.18 3.91 9.95
N TYR A 164 -11.41 3.49 9.64
CA TYR A 164 -11.98 3.73 8.31
C TYR A 164 -12.33 5.20 8.09
N LEU A 165 -12.80 5.91 9.10
CA LEU A 165 -13.02 7.36 9.01
C LEU A 165 -11.70 8.11 8.74
N GLU A 166 -10.62 7.70 9.39
CA GLU A 166 -9.28 8.21 9.13
C GLU A 166 -8.85 7.92 7.69
N LEU A 167 -9.07 6.69 7.17
CA LEU A 167 -8.80 6.34 5.78
C LEU A 167 -9.56 7.26 4.80
N PHE A 168 -10.84 7.55 5.06
CA PHE A 168 -11.62 8.50 4.23
C PHE A 168 -11.04 9.92 4.30
N ALA A 169 -10.59 10.36 5.47
CA ALA A 169 -9.95 11.66 5.63
C ALA A 169 -8.63 11.73 4.87
N GLU A 170 -7.79 10.68 4.94
CA GLU A 170 -6.55 10.56 4.17
C GLU A 170 -6.81 10.56 2.66
N SER A 171 -7.81 9.80 2.20
CA SER A 171 -8.24 9.80 0.79
C SER A 171 -8.65 11.21 0.33
N ALA A 172 -9.40 11.94 1.16
CA ALA A 172 -9.81 13.31 0.85
C ALA A 172 -8.63 14.30 0.84
N ALA A 173 -7.63 14.11 1.69
CA ALA A 173 -6.41 14.91 1.70
C ALA A 173 -5.58 14.63 0.44
N ALA A 174 -5.28 13.37 0.16
CA ALA A 174 -4.50 12.97 -1.01
C ALA A 174 -5.12 13.42 -2.34
N ARG A 175 -6.45 13.46 -2.46
CA ARG A 175 -7.14 14.03 -3.64
C ARG A 175 -6.80 15.49 -3.91
N ARG A 176 -6.57 16.28 -2.86
CA ARG A 176 -6.19 17.69 -3.00
C ARG A 176 -4.72 17.85 -3.29
N GLU A 177 -3.90 16.92 -2.84
CA GLU A 177 -2.44 16.98 -2.89
C GLU A 177 -1.86 16.30 -4.13
N VAL A 178 -2.54 15.31 -4.71
CA VAL A 178 -2.02 14.51 -5.83
C VAL A 178 -1.66 15.33 -7.07
N SER A 179 -2.32 16.46 -7.30
CA SER A 179 -1.98 17.40 -8.38
C SER A 179 -0.65 18.13 -8.15
N CYS A 180 -0.18 18.19 -6.92
CA CYS A 180 1.09 18.82 -6.53
C CYS A 180 2.27 17.85 -6.58
N LEU A 181 2.02 16.56 -6.82
CA LEU A 181 3.06 15.55 -6.89
C LEU A 181 4.03 15.83 -8.04
N ARG A 182 5.33 15.78 -7.76
CA ARG A 182 6.41 16.05 -8.73
C ARG A 182 7.33 14.85 -8.95
N VAL A 183 7.24 13.86 -8.09
CA VAL A 183 8.03 12.62 -8.17
C VAL A 183 7.50 11.77 -9.33
N PRO A 184 8.36 11.25 -10.23
CA PRO A 184 7.95 10.30 -11.26
C PRO A 184 7.19 9.13 -10.65
N THR A 185 5.97 8.89 -11.09
CA THR A 185 5.06 7.95 -10.45
C THR A 185 4.35 7.10 -11.49
N ILE A 186 4.39 5.77 -11.32
CA ILE A 186 3.56 4.82 -12.04
C ILE A 186 2.44 4.38 -11.09
N ALA A 187 1.19 4.62 -11.48
CA ALA A 187 0.01 4.26 -10.70
C ALA A 187 -0.80 3.15 -11.40
N TYR A 188 -0.86 1.97 -10.82
CA TYR A 188 -1.69 0.87 -11.30
C TYR A 188 -3.06 0.85 -10.63
N MET A 189 -4.12 0.77 -11.45
CA MET A 189 -5.51 0.68 -11.00
C MET A 189 -6.13 -0.63 -11.47
N ALA A 190 -6.64 -1.44 -10.55
CA ALA A 190 -7.28 -2.71 -10.87
C ALA A 190 -8.70 -2.49 -11.41
N LYS A 191 -9.04 -3.09 -12.58
CA LYS A 191 -10.36 -2.90 -13.20
C LYS A 191 -11.47 -3.66 -12.48
N LYS A 192 -11.13 -4.73 -11.78
CA LYS A 192 -12.10 -5.53 -11.01
C LYS A 192 -12.10 -5.14 -9.52
N ASP A 193 -11.46 -4.02 -9.16
CA ASP A 193 -11.41 -3.53 -7.77
C ASP A 193 -12.83 -3.35 -7.20
N GLU A 194 -13.05 -3.93 -6.04
CA GLU A 194 -14.32 -3.90 -5.32
C GLU A 194 -14.36 -2.83 -4.22
N LEU A 195 -13.22 -2.20 -3.91
CA LEU A 195 -13.08 -1.21 -2.84
C LEU A 195 -12.76 0.19 -3.35
N VAL A 196 -12.01 0.30 -4.45
CA VAL A 196 -11.53 1.56 -5.00
C VAL A 196 -12.19 1.86 -6.34
N SER A 197 -12.75 3.06 -6.46
CA SER A 197 -13.40 3.50 -7.70
C SER A 197 -12.38 4.03 -8.70
N LEU A 198 -12.48 3.59 -9.95
CA LEU A 198 -11.72 4.13 -11.06
C LEU A 198 -12.01 5.62 -11.35
N CYS A 199 -13.09 6.18 -10.77
CA CYS A 199 -13.36 7.61 -10.87
C CYS A 199 -12.24 8.48 -10.26
N GLY A 200 -11.43 7.92 -9.35
CA GLY A 200 -10.25 8.59 -8.76
C GLY A 200 -9.11 8.81 -9.76
N VAL A 201 -9.11 8.11 -10.89
CA VAL A 201 -8.09 8.30 -11.93
C VAL A 201 -8.08 9.72 -12.50
N LYS A 202 -9.24 10.39 -12.51
CA LYS A 202 -9.36 11.76 -13.05
C LYS A 202 -8.48 12.76 -12.29
N GLU A 203 -8.28 12.55 -10.99
CA GLU A 203 -7.45 13.41 -10.16
C GLU A 203 -5.96 13.22 -10.44
N MET A 204 -5.56 12.03 -10.92
CA MET A 204 -4.17 11.70 -11.27
C MET A 204 -3.85 12.06 -12.73
N ALA A 205 -4.79 11.83 -13.65
CA ALA A 205 -4.56 11.93 -15.09
C ALA A 205 -4.15 13.33 -15.59
N GLY A 206 -4.40 14.37 -14.79
CA GLY A 206 -3.97 15.75 -15.11
C GLY A 206 -2.55 16.09 -14.68
N ASN A 207 -1.87 15.20 -13.93
CA ASN A 207 -0.52 15.44 -13.44
C ASN A 207 0.52 14.76 -14.34
N PRO A 208 1.42 15.51 -14.99
CA PRO A 208 2.42 14.94 -15.91
C PRO A 208 3.46 14.05 -15.23
N ALA A 209 3.60 14.11 -13.91
CA ALA A 209 4.47 13.23 -13.15
C ALA A 209 3.85 11.85 -12.89
N ILE A 210 2.56 11.63 -13.21
CA ILE A 210 1.85 10.40 -12.92
C ILE A 210 1.43 9.70 -14.22
N GLU A 211 1.98 8.53 -14.45
CA GLU A 211 1.51 7.61 -15.48
C GLU A 211 0.51 6.62 -14.87
N VAL A 212 -0.74 6.64 -15.36
CA VAL A 212 -1.77 5.70 -14.90
C VAL A 212 -1.81 4.51 -15.83
N ARG A 213 -1.61 3.32 -15.26
CA ARG A 213 -1.72 2.01 -15.94
C ARG A 213 -2.87 1.20 -15.32
N TYR A 214 -3.39 0.21 -16.05
CA TYR A 214 -4.51 -0.61 -15.60
C TYR A 214 -4.13 -2.07 -15.49
N LEU A 215 -4.71 -2.74 -14.47
CA LEU A 215 -4.65 -4.18 -14.25
C LEU A 215 -6.01 -4.77 -14.63
N PRO A 216 -6.17 -5.35 -15.82
CA PRO A 216 -7.49 -5.72 -16.34
C PRO A 216 -8.14 -6.87 -15.60
N GLU A 217 -7.36 -7.81 -15.07
CA GLU A 217 -7.86 -9.06 -14.47
C GLU A 217 -7.79 -9.08 -12.93
N SER A 218 -7.23 -8.01 -12.32
CA SER A 218 -6.93 -7.96 -10.89
C SER A 218 -8.04 -7.32 -10.07
N HIS A 219 -8.15 -7.77 -8.83
CA HIS A 219 -8.94 -7.24 -7.73
C HIS A 219 -8.09 -6.33 -6.83
N HIS A 220 -8.69 -5.81 -5.73
CA HIS A 220 -7.98 -4.89 -4.84
C HIS A 220 -6.77 -5.51 -4.17
N HIS A 221 -6.89 -6.73 -3.66
CA HIS A 221 -5.82 -7.44 -2.94
C HIS A 221 -5.24 -8.63 -3.71
N GLU A 222 -5.88 -9.06 -4.78
CA GLU A 222 -5.50 -10.25 -5.53
C GLU A 222 -5.17 -9.87 -6.97
N PHE A 223 -3.89 -9.95 -7.30
CA PHE A 223 -3.41 -9.63 -8.64
C PHE A 223 -3.26 -10.90 -9.47
N ALA A 224 -3.85 -10.87 -10.67
CA ALA A 224 -3.72 -11.93 -11.65
C ALA A 224 -2.24 -12.09 -12.07
N PRO A 225 -1.79 -13.31 -12.42
CA PRO A 225 -0.37 -13.55 -12.74
C PRO A 225 0.20 -12.60 -13.81
N ALA A 226 -0.52 -12.37 -14.91
CA ALA A 226 -0.08 -11.46 -15.96
C ALA A 226 0.00 -9.99 -15.50
N ASP A 227 -0.95 -9.56 -14.67
CA ASP A 227 -0.96 -8.22 -14.10
C ASP A 227 0.18 -8.04 -13.08
N LYS A 228 0.51 -9.10 -12.30
CA LYS A 228 1.65 -9.11 -11.38
C LYS A 228 2.97 -8.99 -12.13
N GLU A 229 3.13 -9.69 -13.24
CA GLU A 229 4.31 -9.56 -14.13
C GLU A 229 4.46 -8.14 -14.66
N ALA A 230 3.36 -7.49 -15.05
CA ALA A 230 3.38 -6.11 -15.51
C ALA A 230 3.83 -5.14 -14.40
N ILE A 231 3.39 -5.37 -13.15
CA ILE A 231 3.84 -4.57 -12.00
C ILE A 231 5.34 -4.78 -11.74
N MET A 232 5.82 -6.04 -11.79
CA MET A 232 7.25 -6.34 -11.61
C MET A 232 8.11 -5.71 -12.71
N ALA A 233 7.64 -5.73 -13.97
CA ALA A 233 8.33 -5.06 -15.08
C ALA A 233 8.39 -3.54 -14.85
N ALA A 234 7.30 -2.92 -14.39
CA ALA A 234 7.29 -1.50 -14.06
C ALA A 234 8.20 -1.14 -12.88
N LEU A 235 8.34 -2.02 -11.90
CA LEU A 235 9.30 -1.84 -10.80
C LEU A 235 10.74 -1.84 -11.31
N ARG A 236 11.09 -2.78 -12.20
CA ARG A 236 12.42 -2.81 -12.86
C ARG A 236 12.66 -1.55 -13.69
N GLU A 237 11.67 -1.14 -14.50
CA GLU A 237 11.71 0.06 -15.33
C GLU A 237 11.98 1.31 -14.47
N MET A 238 11.18 1.49 -13.40
CA MET A 238 11.28 2.67 -12.51
C MET A 238 12.63 2.72 -11.78
N CYS A 239 13.10 1.60 -11.28
CA CYS A 239 14.34 1.49 -10.51
C CYS A 239 15.58 1.30 -11.39
N GLN A 240 15.42 1.04 -12.69
CA GLN A 240 16.50 0.81 -13.66
C GLN A 240 17.43 -0.37 -13.28
N PHE A 241 16.84 -1.45 -12.76
CA PHE A 241 17.56 -2.71 -12.53
C PHE A 241 17.03 -3.84 -13.44
N GLU A 242 17.90 -4.84 -13.72
CA GLU A 242 17.58 -5.99 -14.58
C GLU A 242 16.69 -7.04 -13.89
#